data_bd7e4a5bfcabb32618356429cbf3dfdf
#
_entry.id   bd7e4a5bfcabb32618356429cbf3dfdf
#
_cell.length_a   1.000
_cell.length_b   1.000
_cell.length_c   1.000
_cell.angle_alpha   90.00
_cell.angle_beta   90.00
_cell.angle_gamma   90.00
#
_symmetry.space_group_name_H-M   'P 1'
#
loop_
_entity.id
_entity.type
_entity.pdbx_description
1 polymer ?
#
loop_
_entity_poly.entity_id
_entity_poly.type
_entity_poly.pdbx_seq_one_letter_code
_entity_poly.pdbx_strand_id
1 'polypeptide(L)'
;HDKEKISSSGLTYLFCKEINAENKKLAKLAVLGMIGDLMEENIDQLDKAILEDYEIKRKRGLLIYPSTRPVNKVLEYNSNPYILGVTGNPAGVTELLREAGLNPLNGKYKSIIELNKEEMEKLVTAIMLRTPNTRNKDIVGNIFLLKFFNKLEDARELSARVNACSRLDEPEIALQFCIEVPGARKKAEAIHVKYKQHLISGLE
;
A
#
# COMPACT_ATOMS: atom_id res chain seq x y z
N HIS A 1 -17.82 -19.24 -19.44
CA HIS A 1 -18.17 -18.07 -18.60
C HIS A 1 -17.00 -17.82 -17.67
N ASP A 2 -16.09 -16.95 -18.07
CA ASP A 2 -15.09 -16.37 -17.16
C ASP A 2 -15.88 -15.57 -16.12
N LYS A 3 -15.86 -16.06 -14.87
CA LYS A 3 -16.48 -15.32 -13.77
C LYS A 3 -15.60 -14.12 -13.51
N GLU A 4 -16.09 -12.93 -13.84
CA GLU A 4 -15.47 -11.68 -13.39
C GLU A 4 -15.33 -11.74 -11.87
N LYS A 5 -14.10 -11.53 -11.41
CA LYS A 5 -13.80 -11.50 -9.98
C LYS A 5 -13.83 -10.04 -9.53
N ILE A 6 -14.88 -9.66 -8.84
CA ILE A 6 -15.02 -8.35 -8.24
C ILE A 6 -15.01 -8.49 -6.71
N SER A 7 -14.38 -7.55 -6.00
CA SER A 7 -14.43 -7.50 -4.54
C SER A 7 -15.85 -7.18 -4.05
N SER A 8 -16.20 -7.63 -2.85
CA SER A 8 -17.48 -7.30 -2.22
C SER A 8 -17.68 -5.78 -2.10
N SER A 9 -16.61 -5.04 -1.81
CA SER A 9 -16.62 -3.57 -1.76
C SER A 9 -16.86 -2.96 -3.14
N GLY A 10 -16.29 -3.52 -4.20
CA GLY A 10 -16.51 -3.10 -5.58
C GLY A 10 -17.97 -3.31 -5.99
N LEU A 11 -18.54 -4.48 -5.72
CA LEU A 11 -19.94 -4.78 -6.01
C LEU A 11 -20.89 -3.84 -5.26
N THR A 12 -20.64 -3.62 -3.96
CA THR A 12 -21.42 -2.70 -3.14
C THR A 12 -21.34 -1.27 -3.69
N TYR A 13 -20.16 -0.83 -4.11
CA TYR A 13 -19.97 0.49 -4.72
C TYR A 13 -20.78 0.64 -6.00
N LEU A 14 -20.72 -0.33 -6.92
CA LEU A 14 -21.48 -0.28 -8.18
C LEU A 14 -22.99 -0.16 -7.90
N PHE A 15 -23.50 -0.94 -6.95
CA PHE A 15 -24.89 -0.83 -6.52
C PHE A 15 -25.23 0.56 -5.94
N CYS A 16 -24.39 1.11 -5.06
CA CYS A 16 -24.58 2.44 -4.52
C CYS A 16 -24.56 3.54 -5.59
N LYS A 17 -23.70 3.38 -6.59
CA LYS A 17 -23.60 4.32 -7.72
C LYS A 17 -24.88 4.33 -8.58
N GLU A 18 -25.49 3.16 -8.80
CA GLU A 18 -26.78 3.06 -9.51
C GLU A 18 -27.92 3.74 -8.74
N ILE A 19 -27.92 3.67 -7.40
CA ILE A 19 -28.92 4.37 -6.57
C ILE A 19 -28.74 5.88 -6.65
N ASN A 20 -27.49 6.37 -6.61
CA ASN A 20 -27.19 7.80 -6.64
C ASN A 20 -25.81 8.05 -7.25
N ALA A 21 -25.76 8.78 -8.37
CA ALA A 21 -24.51 9.12 -9.06
C ALA A 21 -23.51 9.92 -8.19
N GLU A 22 -23.98 10.67 -7.19
CA GLU A 22 -23.12 11.38 -6.22
C GLU A 22 -22.23 10.42 -5.39
N ASN A 23 -22.58 9.14 -5.33
CA ASN A 23 -21.80 8.11 -4.67
C ASN A 23 -20.48 7.77 -5.39
N LYS A 24 -20.21 8.34 -6.57
CA LYS A 24 -18.89 8.22 -7.25
C LYS A 24 -17.71 8.55 -6.33
N LYS A 25 -17.88 9.48 -5.41
CA LYS A 25 -16.87 9.83 -4.40
C LYS A 25 -16.47 8.67 -3.47
N LEU A 26 -17.29 7.62 -3.39
CA LEU A 26 -17.06 6.43 -2.58
C LEU A 26 -16.20 5.36 -3.31
N ALA A 27 -15.87 5.56 -4.60
CA ALA A 27 -15.03 4.62 -5.36
C ALA A 27 -13.69 4.34 -4.67
N LYS A 28 -13.13 5.31 -3.95
CA LYS A 28 -11.92 5.11 -3.14
C LYS A 28 -12.05 4.00 -2.10
N LEU A 29 -13.26 3.77 -1.54
CA LEU A 29 -13.52 2.68 -0.59
C LEU A 29 -13.58 1.33 -1.30
N ALA A 30 -14.15 1.29 -2.51
CA ALA A 30 -14.13 0.09 -3.34
C ALA A 30 -12.71 -0.34 -3.68
N VAL A 31 -11.87 0.62 -4.08
CA VAL A 31 -10.44 0.36 -4.36
C VAL A 31 -9.70 -0.09 -3.09
N LEU A 32 -10.00 0.51 -1.95
CA LEU A 32 -9.42 0.10 -0.68
C LEU A 32 -9.71 -1.37 -0.35
N GLY A 33 -10.95 -1.83 -0.57
CA GLY A 33 -11.33 -3.22 -0.41
C GLY A 33 -10.70 -4.14 -1.47
N MET A 34 -10.67 -3.73 -2.74
CA MET A 34 -9.98 -4.47 -3.81
C MET A 34 -8.51 -4.75 -3.46
N ILE A 35 -7.80 -3.74 -2.93
CA ILE A 35 -6.41 -3.89 -2.47
C ILE A 35 -6.34 -4.81 -1.23
N GLY A 36 -7.31 -4.73 -0.33
CA GLY A 36 -7.41 -5.61 0.84
C GLY A 36 -7.59 -7.08 0.46
N ASP A 37 -8.28 -7.34 -0.64
CA ASP A 37 -8.52 -8.68 -1.20
C ASP A 37 -7.39 -9.14 -2.16
N LEU A 38 -6.29 -8.38 -2.27
CA LEU A 38 -5.12 -8.65 -3.12
C LEU A 38 -5.49 -8.82 -4.61
N MET A 39 -6.47 -8.06 -5.09
CA MET A 39 -6.98 -8.15 -6.47
C MET A 39 -6.25 -7.19 -7.43
N GLU A 40 -5.28 -6.41 -6.98
CA GLU A 40 -4.57 -5.40 -7.77
C GLU A 40 -3.78 -5.94 -8.96
N GLU A 41 -3.52 -7.24 -9.00
CA GLU A 41 -2.84 -7.89 -10.13
C GLU A 41 -3.80 -8.30 -11.26
N ASN A 42 -5.09 -8.52 -10.93
CA ASN A 42 -6.10 -9.04 -11.85
C ASN A 42 -7.27 -8.07 -11.99
N ILE A 43 -6.96 -6.85 -12.45
CA ILE A 43 -7.95 -5.78 -12.66
C ILE A 43 -8.79 -6.11 -13.89
N ASP A 44 -10.07 -6.38 -13.71
CA ASP A 44 -11.03 -6.63 -14.77
C ASP A 44 -11.69 -5.33 -15.31
N GLN A 45 -12.74 -5.45 -16.11
CA GLN A 45 -13.42 -4.29 -16.69
C GLN A 45 -14.21 -3.49 -15.63
N LEU A 46 -14.82 -4.17 -14.67
CA LEU A 46 -15.58 -3.51 -13.60
C LEU A 46 -14.65 -2.76 -12.66
N ASP A 47 -13.51 -3.35 -12.31
CA ASP A 47 -12.48 -2.69 -11.51
C ASP A 47 -11.93 -1.44 -12.22
N LYS A 48 -11.72 -1.51 -13.56
CA LYS A 48 -11.30 -0.34 -14.35
C LYS A 48 -12.31 0.79 -14.28
N ALA A 49 -13.61 0.48 -14.42
CA ALA A 49 -14.67 1.49 -14.30
C ALA A 49 -14.69 2.14 -12.90
N ILE A 50 -14.43 1.35 -11.84
CA ILE A 50 -14.32 1.89 -10.46
C ILE A 50 -13.10 2.81 -10.35
N LEU A 51 -11.96 2.41 -10.92
CA LEU A 51 -10.73 3.22 -10.90
C LEU A 51 -10.89 4.56 -11.63
N GLU A 52 -11.67 4.60 -12.71
CA GLU A 52 -11.95 5.81 -13.50
C GLU A 52 -12.90 6.78 -12.77
N ASP A 53 -13.81 6.27 -11.96
CA ASP A 53 -14.80 7.09 -11.24
C ASP A 53 -14.18 8.04 -10.21
N TYR A 54 -12.97 7.79 -9.73
CA TYR A 54 -12.32 8.58 -8.65
C TYR A 54 -10.87 8.93 -8.97
N GLU A 55 -10.49 9.34 -10.13
CA GLU A 55 -9.12 9.82 -10.48
C GLU A 55 -7.98 9.16 -9.65
N ILE A 56 -8.03 7.83 -9.51
CA ILE A 56 -7.10 7.10 -8.67
C ILE A 56 -5.72 7.11 -9.32
N LYS A 57 -4.74 7.67 -8.61
CA LYS A 57 -3.37 7.70 -9.11
C LYS A 57 -2.77 6.31 -9.03
N ARG A 58 -2.31 5.83 -10.17
CA ARG A 58 -1.62 4.54 -10.30
C ARG A 58 -0.20 4.76 -10.79
N LYS A 59 0.76 4.13 -10.14
CA LYS A 59 2.16 4.10 -10.55
C LYS A 59 2.67 2.66 -10.51
N ARG A 60 3.39 2.24 -11.55
CA ARG A 60 4.11 0.96 -11.53
C ARG A 60 5.41 1.12 -10.76
N GLY A 61 5.69 0.25 -9.82
CA GLY A 61 6.90 0.34 -9.00
C GLY A 61 7.05 -0.81 -8.00
N LEU A 62 7.96 -0.62 -7.07
CA LEU A 62 8.27 -1.59 -6.02
C LEU A 62 7.08 -1.75 -5.07
N LEU A 63 6.63 -2.99 -4.87
CA LEU A 63 5.46 -3.35 -4.07
C LEU A 63 5.74 -3.38 -2.55
N ILE A 64 6.74 -2.66 -2.10
CA ILE A 64 7.02 -2.45 -0.66
C ILE A 64 6.25 -1.22 -0.20
N TYR A 65 5.51 -1.33 0.90
CA TYR A 65 4.71 -0.24 1.43
C TYR A 65 5.14 0.17 2.86
N PRO A 66 4.87 1.41 3.25
CA PRO A 66 4.15 2.45 2.49
C PRO A 66 5.03 3.17 1.47
N SER A 67 4.60 3.19 0.22
CA SER A 67 5.34 3.76 -0.91
C SER A 67 5.52 5.29 -0.85
N THR A 68 4.77 5.95 0.03
CA THR A 68 4.79 7.41 0.26
C THR A 68 5.80 7.88 1.32
N ARG A 69 6.52 6.95 1.96
CA ARG A 69 7.55 7.28 2.96
C ARG A 69 8.96 7.16 2.38
N PRO A 70 9.96 7.78 3.03
CA PRO A 70 11.36 7.67 2.61
C PRO A 70 11.78 6.20 2.44
N VAL A 71 12.36 5.88 1.28
CA VAL A 71 12.69 4.50 0.88
C VAL A 71 13.60 3.79 1.87
N ASN A 72 14.52 4.48 2.51
CA ASN A 72 15.39 3.90 3.53
C ASN A 72 14.58 3.36 4.73
N LYS A 73 13.56 4.09 5.18
CA LYS A 73 12.69 3.64 6.28
C LYS A 73 11.78 2.49 5.87
N VAL A 74 11.29 2.53 4.64
CA VAL A 74 10.44 1.46 4.12
C VAL A 74 11.22 0.15 4.01
N LEU A 75 12.45 0.17 3.50
CA LEU A 75 13.32 -1.00 3.39
C LEU A 75 13.76 -1.56 4.76
N GLU A 76 14.06 -0.68 5.72
CA GLU A 76 14.46 -1.07 7.07
C GLU A 76 13.39 -1.89 7.79
N TYR A 77 12.10 -1.49 7.66
CA TYR A 77 10.99 -2.10 8.37
C TYR A 77 10.15 -3.06 7.51
N ASN A 78 10.58 -3.33 6.28
CA ASN A 78 9.87 -4.26 5.40
C ASN A 78 10.18 -5.71 5.80
N SER A 79 9.14 -6.53 5.92
CA SER A 79 9.27 -7.97 6.20
C SER A 79 8.87 -8.86 5.02
N ASN A 80 8.23 -8.28 4.01
CA ASN A 80 7.80 -9.01 2.81
C ASN A 80 8.03 -8.17 1.54
N PRO A 81 8.99 -8.57 0.68
CA PRO A 81 9.93 -9.67 0.88
C PRO A 81 10.97 -9.35 1.98
N TYR A 82 11.42 -10.36 2.70
CA TYR A 82 12.59 -10.22 3.57
C TYR A 82 13.84 -10.05 2.69
N ILE A 83 14.59 -8.98 2.91
CA ILE A 83 15.79 -8.67 2.13
C ILE A 83 17.01 -8.94 3.00
N LEU A 84 17.77 -9.97 2.64
CA LEU A 84 18.93 -10.40 3.40
C LEU A 84 19.95 -9.27 3.59
N GLY A 85 20.36 -9.05 4.84
CA GLY A 85 21.31 -7.99 5.21
C GLY A 85 20.76 -6.57 5.19
N VAL A 86 19.46 -6.38 4.84
CA VAL A 86 18.81 -5.06 4.73
C VAL A 86 17.66 -4.91 5.72
N THR A 87 16.74 -5.88 5.74
CA THR A 87 15.60 -5.86 6.67
C THR A 87 16.10 -5.85 8.12
N GLY A 88 15.70 -4.83 8.89
CA GLY A 88 16.13 -4.63 10.28
C GLY A 88 17.56 -4.10 10.44
N ASN A 89 18.28 -3.79 9.35
CA ASN A 89 19.68 -3.35 9.38
C ASN A 89 19.86 -2.00 8.68
N PRO A 90 19.91 -0.87 9.42
CA PRO A 90 20.09 0.46 8.83
C PRO A 90 21.37 0.62 8.00
N ALA A 91 22.46 -0.05 8.39
CA ALA A 91 23.72 0.00 7.63
C ALA A 91 23.57 -0.72 6.28
N GLY A 92 22.94 -1.91 6.27
CA GLY A 92 22.66 -2.65 5.05
C GLY A 92 21.69 -1.92 4.11
N VAL A 93 20.68 -1.19 4.66
CA VAL A 93 19.83 -0.30 3.87
C VAL A 93 20.63 0.79 3.17
N THR A 94 21.55 1.45 3.92
CA THR A 94 22.38 2.51 3.35
C THR A 94 23.29 1.99 2.24
N GLU A 95 23.86 0.79 2.43
CA GLU A 95 24.71 0.14 1.44
C GLU A 95 23.92 -0.22 0.16
N LEU A 96 22.75 -0.87 0.31
CA LEU A 96 21.85 -1.18 -0.80
C LEU A 96 21.50 0.07 -1.62
N LEU A 97 21.10 1.14 -0.94
CA LEU A 97 20.71 2.39 -1.61
C LEU A 97 21.88 3.04 -2.34
N ARG A 98 23.07 3.00 -1.75
CA ARG A 98 24.32 3.48 -2.39
C ARG A 98 24.64 2.66 -3.65
N GLU A 99 24.54 1.34 -3.60
CA GLU A 99 24.75 0.45 -4.76
C GLU A 99 23.72 0.72 -5.87
N ALA A 100 22.47 0.99 -5.51
CA ALA A 100 21.43 1.40 -6.44
C ALA A 100 21.61 2.85 -6.97
N GLY A 101 22.64 3.59 -6.50
CA GLY A 101 22.86 4.98 -6.86
C GLY A 101 21.85 5.96 -6.28
N LEU A 102 21.14 5.55 -5.22
CA LEU A 102 20.13 6.36 -4.53
C LEU A 102 20.75 7.03 -3.31
N ASN A 103 21.20 8.27 -3.49
CA ASN A 103 21.77 9.05 -2.40
C ASN A 103 20.74 10.01 -1.78
N PRO A 104 20.87 10.31 -0.47
CA PRO A 104 19.97 11.27 0.14
C PRO A 104 20.23 12.68 -0.40
N LEU A 105 19.16 13.41 -0.66
CA LEU A 105 19.21 14.82 -1.00
C LEU A 105 18.91 15.64 0.26
N ASN A 106 19.84 16.52 0.67
CA ASN A 106 19.73 17.28 1.93
C ASN A 106 19.42 16.39 3.15
N GLY A 107 20.07 15.22 3.24
CA GLY A 107 19.88 14.26 4.33
C GLY A 107 18.59 13.45 4.27
N LYS A 108 17.76 13.59 3.23
CA LYS A 108 16.49 12.86 3.06
C LYS A 108 16.51 12.00 1.81
N TYR A 109 16.05 10.77 1.96
CA TYR A 109 15.79 9.89 0.83
C TYR A 109 14.41 10.17 0.21
N LYS A 110 14.31 10.00 -1.10
CA LYS A 110 13.03 9.99 -1.81
C LYS A 110 12.13 8.87 -1.29
N SER A 111 10.84 9.04 -1.42
CA SER A 111 9.87 7.95 -1.30
C SER A 111 9.84 7.11 -2.58
N ILE A 112 9.28 5.89 -2.51
CA ILE A 112 9.19 4.99 -3.68
C ILE A 112 8.42 5.66 -4.84
N ILE A 113 7.37 6.42 -4.52
CA ILE A 113 6.59 7.12 -5.54
C ILE A 113 7.31 8.31 -6.19
N GLU A 114 8.37 8.83 -5.57
CA GLU A 114 9.17 9.93 -6.11
C GLU A 114 10.34 9.45 -6.97
N LEU A 115 10.67 8.15 -6.92
CA LEU A 115 11.73 7.58 -7.77
C LEU A 115 11.32 7.68 -9.24
N ASN A 116 12.25 8.11 -10.09
CA ASN A 116 12.08 8.03 -11.54
C ASN A 116 12.25 6.58 -12.03
N LYS A 117 12.05 6.33 -13.32
CA LYS A 117 12.10 4.99 -13.90
C LYS A 117 13.47 4.32 -13.71
N GLU A 118 14.54 5.06 -13.98
CA GLU A 118 15.92 4.55 -13.85
C GLU A 118 16.28 4.22 -12.40
N GLU A 119 15.95 5.13 -11.47
CA GLU A 119 16.15 4.94 -10.03
C GLU A 119 15.38 3.70 -9.53
N MET A 120 14.15 3.51 -10.01
CA MET A 120 13.32 2.37 -9.67
C MET A 120 13.92 1.06 -10.18
N GLU A 121 14.37 1.02 -11.43
CA GLU A 121 14.99 -0.16 -12.04
C GLU A 121 16.27 -0.57 -11.31
N LYS A 122 17.12 0.39 -10.96
CA LYS A 122 18.35 0.15 -10.18
C LYS A 122 18.03 -0.40 -8.79
N LEU A 123 17.05 0.17 -8.10
CA LEU A 123 16.63 -0.30 -6.78
C LEU A 123 16.06 -1.72 -6.84
N VAL A 124 15.17 -2.01 -7.80
CA VAL A 124 14.60 -3.35 -8.00
C VAL A 124 15.70 -4.36 -8.27
N THR A 125 16.66 -4.04 -9.14
CA THR A 125 17.79 -4.92 -9.44
C THR A 125 18.63 -5.21 -8.20
N ALA A 126 18.98 -4.20 -7.41
CA ALA A 126 19.75 -4.36 -6.18
C ALA A 126 19.03 -5.23 -5.14
N ILE A 127 17.69 -5.10 -5.03
CA ILE A 127 16.87 -5.95 -4.16
C ILE A 127 16.84 -7.40 -4.67
N MET A 128 16.62 -7.61 -5.97
CA MET A 128 16.56 -8.95 -6.56
C MET A 128 17.86 -9.73 -6.39
N LEU A 129 19.00 -9.08 -6.45
CA LEU A 129 20.31 -9.70 -6.19
C LEU A 129 20.43 -10.23 -4.75
N ARG A 130 19.69 -9.63 -3.80
CA ARG A 130 19.67 -10.05 -2.38
C ARG A 130 18.49 -10.97 -2.03
N THR A 131 17.57 -11.17 -2.98
CA THR A 131 16.37 -12.02 -2.82
C THR A 131 16.26 -13.01 -3.97
N PRO A 132 17.22 -13.95 -4.14
CA PRO A 132 17.34 -14.80 -5.35
C PRO A 132 16.12 -15.69 -5.60
N ASN A 133 15.35 -16.02 -4.56
CA ASN A 133 14.14 -16.84 -4.68
C ASN A 133 12.87 -16.02 -4.98
N THR A 134 12.96 -14.69 -5.05
CA THR A 134 11.82 -13.81 -5.31
C THR A 134 11.77 -13.45 -6.80
N ARG A 135 10.60 -13.65 -7.42
CA ARG A 135 10.42 -13.28 -8.84
C ARG A 135 10.12 -11.79 -8.97
N ASN A 136 10.55 -11.18 -10.07
CA ASN A 136 10.28 -9.76 -10.34
C ASN A 136 8.79 -9.39 -10.22
N LYS A 137 7.90 -10.25 -10.70
CA LYS A 137 6.44 -10.04 -10.60
C LYS A 137 5.90 -10.01 -9.17
N ASP A 138 6.63 -10.57 -8.21
CA ASP A 138 6.21 -10.61 -6.81
C ASP A 138 6.62 -9.34 -6.06
N ILE A 139 7.54 -8.54 -6.63
CA ILE A 139 8.03 -7.31 -6.00
C ILE A 139 7.75 -6.03 -6.79
N VAL A 140 7.34 -6.14 -8.05
CA VAL A 140 7.03 -5.00 -8.93
C VAL A 140 5.62 -5.11 -9.48
N GLY A 141 4.81 -4.12 -9.21
CA GLY A 141 3.42 -4.09 -9.66
C GLY A 141 2.81 -2.70 -9.61
N ASN A 142 1.48 -2.66 -9.52
CA ASN A 142 0.74 -1.40 -9.46
C ASN A 142 0.67 -0.89 -8.01
N ILE A 143 1.08 0.35 -7.80
CA ILE A 143 0.91 1.09 -6.57
C ILE A 143 -0.31 1.99 -6.76
N PHE A 144 -1.32 1.85 -5.92
CA PHE A 144 -2.51 2.69 -5.92
C PHE A 144 -2.42 3.73 -4.81
N LEU A 145 -2.63 4.98 -5.18
CA LEU A 145 -2.56 6.11 -4.26
C LEU A 145 -3.95 6.72 -4.13
N LEU A 146 -4.44 6.78 -2.91
CA LEU A 146 -5.75 7.31 -2.55
C LEU A 146 -5.61 8.58 -1.73
N LYS A 147 -6.51 9.52 -1.93
CA LYS A 147 -6.59 10.72 -1.11
C LYS A 147 -7.49 10.46 0.11
N PHE A 148 -6.88 10.40 1.30
CA PHE A 148 -7.55 10.30 2.59
C PHE A 148 -7.08 11.42 3.52
N PHE A 149 -8.00 12.04 4.25
CA PHE A 149 -7.73 13.19 5.14
C PHE A 149 -6.87 14.26 4.45
N ASN A 150 -7.17 14.57 3.19
CA ASN A 150 -6.44 15.51 2.34
C ASN A 150 -4.96 15.16 2.07
N LYS A 151 -4.55 13.91 2.34
CA LYS A 151 -3.21 13.40 2.03
C LYS A 151 -3.29 12.29 1.02
N LEU A 152 -2.28 12.24 0.13
CA LEU A 152 -2.09 11.14 -0.80
C LEU A 152 -1.36 10.02 -0.07
N GLU A 153 -1.98 8.85 0.03
CA GLU A 153 -1.46 7.70 0.77
C GLU A 153 -1.52 6.43 -0.06
N ASP A 154 -0.64 5.48 0.28
CA ASP A 154 -0.62 4.16 -0.31
C ASP A 154 -1.85 3.35 0.12
N ALA A 155 -2.62 2.84 -0.83
CA ALA A 155 -3.84 2.10 -0.57
C ALA A 155 -3.60 0.84 0.28
N ARG A 156 -2.44 0.21 0.17
CA ARG A 156 -2.07 -0.95 1.00
C ARG A 156 -1.89 -0.57 2.46
N GLU A 157 -1.25 0.59 2.73
CA GLU A 157 -1.12 1.07 4.10
C GLU A 157 -2.48 1.42 4.70
N LEU A 158 -3.37 2.05 3.91
CA LEU A 158 -4.73 2.35 4.34
C LEU A 158 -5.53 1.08 4.63
N SER A 159 -5.47 0.09 3.74
CA SER A 159 -6.12 -1.21 3.91
C SER A 159 -5.59 -1.95 5.15
N ALA A 160 -4.27 -1.93 5.38
CA ALA A 160 -3.66 -2.54 6.55
C ALA A 160 -4.13 -1.89 7.87
N ARG A 161 -4.38 -0.56 7.89
CA ARG A 161 -4.94 0.13 9.05
C ARG A 161 -6.38 -0.29 9.32
N VAL A 162 -7.22 -0.37 8.28
CA VAL A 162 -8.61 -0.83 8.41
C VAL A 162 -8.66 -2.27 8.91
N ASN A 163 -7.83 -3.15 8.33
CA ASN A 163 -7.73 -4.54 8.77
C ASN A 163 -7.27 -4.67 10.23
N ALA A 164 -6.30 -3.86 10.66
CA ALA A 164 -5.83 -3.85 12.04
C ALA A 164 -6.96 -3.47 13.03
N CYS A 165 -7.78 -2.47 12.70
CA CYS A 165 -8.93 -2.09 13.50
C CYS A 165 -9.93 -3.27 13.63
N SER A 166 -10.24 -3.94 12.53
CA SER A 166 -11.12 -5.11 12.55
C SER A 166 -10.54 -6.27 13.36
N ARG A 167 -9.24 -6.52 13.26
CA ARG A 167 -8.55 -7.61 13.97
C ARG A 167 -8.42 -7.38 15.48
N LEU A 168 -8.42 -6.13 15.94
CA LEU A 168 -8.37 -5.77 17.35
C LEU A 168 -9.75 -5.39 17.92
N ASP A 169 -10.83 -5.79 17.24
CA ASP A 169 -12.22 -5.57 17.66
C ASP A 169 -12.59 -4.07 17.84
N GLU A 170 -12.08 -3.25 16.93
CA GLU A 170 -12.34 -1.80 16.87
C GLU A 170 -13.04 -1.40 15.55
N PRO A 171 -14.19 -2.03 15.18
CA PRO A 171 -14.83 -1.82 13.88
C PRO A 171 -15.36 -0.39 13.71
N GLU A 172 -15.75 0.27 14.82
CA GLU A 172 -16.20 1.65 14.80
C GLU A 172 -15.09 2.61 14.35
N ILE A 173 -13.85 2.37 14.79
CA ILE A 173 -12.71 3.18 14.37
C ILE A 173 -12.40 2.93 12.88
N ALA A 174 -12.52 1.69 12.40
CA ALA A 174 -12.40 1.36 10.98
C ALA A 174 -13.42 2.14 10.13
N LEU A 175 -14.70 2.16 10.56
CA LEU A 175 -15.75 2.90 9.88
C LEU A 175 -15.48 4.41 9.89
N GLN A 176 -15.19 4.98 11.08
CA GLN A 176 -14.84 6.40 11.23
C GLN A 176 -13.64 6.79 10.36
N PHE A 177 -12.64 5.91 10.23
CA PHE A 177 -11.50 6.12 9.36
C PHE A 177 -11.91 6.15 7.88
N CYS A 178 -12.73 5.19 7.43
CA CYS A 178 -13.21 5.10 6.05
C CYS A 178 -14.02 6.33 5.62
N ILE A 179 -14.82 6.92 6.53
CA ILE A 179 -15.61 8.13 6.27
C ILE A 179 -14.90 9.42 6.70
N GLU A 180 -13.63 9.33 7.04
CA GLU A 180 -12.73 10.45 7.34
C GLU A 180 -13.18 11.34 8.51
N VAL A 181 -13.75 10.75 9.57
CA VAL A 181 -14.10 11.48 10.80
C VAL A 181 -12.84 12.11 11.42
N PRO A 182 -12.88 13.39 11.82
CA PRO A 182 -11.76 14.04 12.47
C PRO A 182 -11.23 13.25 13.68
N GLY A 183 -9.90 13.04 13.73
CA GLY A 183 -9.25 12.27 14.80
C GLY A 183 -9.20 10.75 14.57
N ALA A 184 -10.05 10.16 13.72
CA ALA A 184 -10.05 8.72 13.44
C ALA A 184 -8.73 8.22 12.88
N ARG A 185 -8.02 9.03 12.07
CA ARG A 185 -6.71 8.71 11.53
C ARG A 185 -5.71 8.36 12.64
N LYS A 186 -5.57 9.21 13.67
CA LYS A 186 -4.63 8.98 14.78
C LYS A 186 -4.97 7.71 15.55
N LYS A 187 -6.29 7.46 15.77
CA LYS A 187 -6.76 6.25 16.45
C LYS A 187 -6.41 4.99 15.64
N ALA A 188 -6.72 4.98 14.34
CA ALA A 188 -6.40 3.86 13.46
C ALA A 188 -4.89 3.61 13.34
N GLU A 189 -4.05 4.66 13.32
CA GLU A 189 -2.59 4.53 13.34
C GLU A 189 -2.10 3.88 14.64
N ALA A 190 -2.62 4.29 15.81
CA ALA A 190 -2.27 3.70 17.10
C ALA A 190 -2.67 2.21 17.17
N ILE A 191 -3.86 1.87 16.70
CA ILE A 191 -4.36 0.49 16.62
C ILE A 191 -3.47 -0.34 15.69
N HIS A 192 -3.08 0.19 14.53
CA HIS A 192 -2.19 -0.49 13.60
C HIS A 192 -0.81 -0.78 14.19
N VAL A 193 -0.25 0.15 14.97
CA VAL A 193 1.01 -0.07 15.70
C VAL A 193 0.84 -1.19 16.73
N LYS A 194 -0.23 -1.15 17.52
CA LYS A 194 -0.55 -2.19 18.50
C LYS A 194 -0.73 -3.57 17.85
N TYR A 195 -1.43 -3.62 16.72
CA TYR A 195 -1.59 -4.87 15.95
C TYR A 195 -0.27 -5.45 15.48
N LYS A 196 0.65 -4.61 14.95
CA LYS A 196 2.00 -5.05 14.57
C LYS A 196 2.80 -5.58 15.76
N GLN A 197 2.71 -4.95 16.93
CA GLN A 197 3.36 -5.43 18.15
C GLN A 197 2.83 -6.81 18.56
N HIS A 198 1.51 -7.03 18.49
CA HIS A 198 0.91 -8.34 18.78
C HIS A 198 1.38 -9.43 17.79
N LEU A 199 1.54 -9.09 16.50
CA LEU A 199 2.07 -10.04 15.52
C LEU A 199 3.52 -10.43 15.82
N ILE A 200 4.35 -9.48 16.23
CA ILE A 200 5.76 -9.74 16.57
C ILE A 200 5.83 -10.60 17.85
N SER A 201 5.12 -10.23 18.91
CA SER A 201 5.11 -10.98 20.17
C SER A 201 4.45 -12.36 20.08
N GLY A 202 3.63 -12.62 19.09
CA GLY A 202 3.06 -13.94 18.82
C GLY A 202 3.98 -14.87 18.02
N LEU A 203 5.12 -14.37 17.54
CA LEU A 203 6.14 -15.13 16.82
C LEU A 203 7.32 -15.54 17.74
N GLU A 204 7.39 -15.02 18.97
CA GLU A 204 8.31 -15.41 20.03
C GLU A 204 7.76 -16.57 20.86
#